data_3c1cc609365251e49534b27ebb60df25
#
_entry.id   3c1cc609365251e49534b27ebb60df25
#
_cell.length_a   1.000
_cell.length_b   1.000
_cell.length_c   1.000
_cell.angle_alpha   90.00
_cell.angle_beta   90.00
_cell.angle_gamma   90.00
#
_symmetry.space_group_name_H-M   'P 1'
#
loop_
_entity.id
_entity.type
_entity.pdbx_description
1 polymer ?
#
loop_
_entity_poly.entity_id
_entity_poly.type
_entity_poly.pdbx_seq_one_letter_code
_entity_poly.pdbx_strand_id
1 'polypeptide(L)'
;MTTDWNPLLRDQFDQPYWADLQAFVDDERRRGPVYPPRDEVFAALHHTSHGATRAVILGQDPYHGPGQAHGLCFSVRRGVARPPSVANIHRELHDDLGVPPPAHGNLEDWAAAGVLLLNTTLTVRGGEAGSHRGRGWERFTDRIIEVLSARAEPLVFVLWGSSARAKRPMIDTGRHGVVESAHPSPLSAHRGFLGSRPFSKVNALLADRGADPIDWTLT
;
A
#
# COMPACT_ATOMS: atom_id res chain seq x y z
N MET A 1 -8.51 -13.29 -13.31
CA MET A 1 -8.81 -12.07 -14.07
C MET A 1 -7.49 -11.43 -14.49
N THR A 2 -7.34 -11.11 -15.75
CA THR A 2 -6.21 -10.31 -16.25
C THR A 2 -6.49 -8.85 -15.92
N THR A 3 -5.61 -8.22 -15.15
CA THR A 3 -5.68 -6.79 -14.84
C THR A 3 -4.95 -5.98 -15.91
N ASP A 4 -5.19 -4.67 -15.99
CA ASP A 4 -4.47 -3.74 -16.87
C ASP A 4 -2.99 -3.51 -16.43
N TRP A 5 -2.60 -4.07 -15.29
CA TRP A 5 -1.20 -4.14 -14.85
C TRP A 5 -0.37 -5.15 -15.64
N ASN A 6 -0.98 -6.23 -16.15
CA ASN A 6 -0.24 -7.33 -16.77
C ASN A 6 0.70 -6.90 -17.92
N PRO A 7 0.26 -6.09 -18.91
CA PRO A 7 1.15 -5.66 -19.96
C PRO A 7 2.29 -4.75 -19.49
N LEU A 8 2.07 -3.99 -18.38
CA LEU A 8 3.01 -3.02 -17.84
C LEU A 8 4.10 -3.64 -16.95
N LEU A 9 3.83 -4.84 -16.41
CA LEU A 9 4.72 -5.54 -15.49
C LEU A 9 5.26 -6.85 -16.06
N ARG A 10 4.89 -7.20 -17.31
CA ARG A 10 5.24 -8.47 -17.93
C ARG A 10 6.75 -8.69 -18.01
N ASP A 11 7.50 -7.64 -18.29
CA ASP A 11 8.96 -7.64 -18.37
C ASP A 11 9.64 -8.06 -17.06
N GLN A 12 8.96 -7.94 -15.92
CA GLN A 12 9.48 -8.34 -14.61
C GLN A 12 9.49 -9.84 -14.40
N PHE A 13 8.54 -10.56 -15.02
CA PHE A 13 8.43 -12.02 -14.90
C PHE A 13 9.54 -12.76 -15.65
N ASP A 14 10.16 -12.10 -16.63
CA ASP A 14 11.28 -12.64 -17.41
C ASP A 14 12.66 -12.28 -16.78
N GLN A 15 12.67 -11.50 -15.68
CA GLN A 15 13.91 -11.12 -15.00
C GLN A 15 14.47 -12.27 -14.13
N PRO A 16 15.79 -12.44 -14.07
CA PRO A 16 16.41 -13.50 -13.25
C PRO A 16 15.97 -13.46 -11.78
N TYR A 17 15.87 -12.25 -11.18
CA TYR A 17 15.47 -12.11 -9.79
C TYR A 17 14.06 -12.66 -9.51
N TRP A 18 13.18 -12.70 -10.52
CA TRP A 18 11.81 -13.16 -10.34
C TRP A 18 11.77 -14.67 -10.04
N ALA A 19 12.53 -15.47 -10.79
CA ALA A 19 12.63 -16.91 -10.54
C ALA A 19 13.21 -17.20 -9.14
N ASP A 20 14.24 -16.49 -8.75
CA ASP A 20 14.86 -16.60 -7.41
C ASP A 20 13.88 -16.23 -6.30
N LEU A 21 13.13 -15.14 -6.48
CA LEU A 21 12.10 -14.69 -5.55
C LEU A 21 11.00 -15.74 -5.39
N GLN A 22 10.48 -16.28 -6.51
CA GLN A 22 9.43 -17.31 -6.46
C GLN A 22 9.94 -18.58 -5.76
N ALA A 23 11.14 -19.04 -6.09
CA ALA A 23 11.76 -20.18 -5.44
C ALA A 23 11.94 -19.98 -3.93
N PHE A 24 12.37 -18.77 -3.53
CA PHE A 24 12.49 -18.38 -2.12
C PHE A 24 11.13 -18.44 -1.41
N VAL A 25 10.09 -17.79 -1.96
CA VAL A 25 8.77 -17.75 -1.33
C VAL A 25 8.16 -19.16 -1.24
N ASP A 26 8.36 -20.00 -2.26
CA ASP A 26 7.89 -21.38 -2.25
C ASP A 26 8.59 -22.23 -1.19
N ASP A 27 9.89 -22.04 -1.00
CA ASP A 27 10.66 -22.69 0.06
C ASP A 27 10.19 -22.24 1.46
N GLU A 28 9.98 -20.93 1.66
CA GLU A 28 9.45 -20.38 2.90
C GLU A 28 8.06 -20.98 3.23
N ARG A 29 7.17 -21.12 2.23
CA ARG A 29 5.84 -21.74 2.39
C ARG A 29 5.90 -23.23 2.71
N ARG A 30 6.95 -23.95 2.29
CA ARG A 30 7.18 -25.35 2.68
C ARG A 30 7.65 -25.48 4.15
N ARG A 31 8.37 -24.47 4.64
CA ARG A 31 8.91 -24.46 6.02
C ARG A 31 7.91 -24.01 7.07
N GLY A 32 6.94 -23.18 6.68
CA GLY A 32 5.96 -22.64 7.62
C GLY A 32 4.98 -21.64 7.01
N PRO A 33 4.17 -21.00 7.86
CA PRO A 33 3.19 -20.02 7.39
C PRO A 33 3.88 -18.79 6.80
N VAL A 34 3.40 -18.40 5.61
CA VAL A 34 3.78 -17.16 4.91
C VAL A 34 2.51 -16.40 4.56
N TYR A 35 2.47 -15.11 4.90
CA TYR A 35 1.32 -14.25 4.66
C TYR A 35 1.63 -13.18 3.60
N PRO A 36 0.60 -12.72 2.87
CA PRO A 36 -0.75 -13.26 2.78
C PRO A 36 -0.79 -14.65 2.10
N PRO A 37 -1.96 -15.31 2.01
CA PRO A 37 -2.16 -16.49 1.17
C PRO A 37 -1.71 -16.26 -0.27
N ARG A 38 -1.35 -17.35 -0.99
CA ARG A 38 -0.72 -17.23 -2.33
C ARG A 38 -1.57 -16.46 -3.33
N ASP A 39 -2.87 -16.69 -3.33
CA ASP A 39 -3.86 -16.05 -4.20
C ASP A 39 -4.12 -14.57 -3.88
N GLU A 40 -3.64 -14.09 -2.74
CA GLU A 40 -3.83 -12.72 -2.29
C GLU A 40 -2.55 -11.85 -2.34
N VAL A 41 -1.42 -12.41 -2.74
CA VAL A 41 -0.15 -11.67 -2.80
C VAL A 41 -0.26 -10.40 -3.68
N PHE A 42 -1.05 -10.47 -4.75
CA PHE A 42 -1.27 -9.37 -5.69
C PHE A 42 -2.64 -8.70 -5.54
N ALA A 43 -3.33 -8.88 -4.42
CA ALA A 43 -4.68 -8.35 -4.22
C ALA A 43 -4.76 -6.84 -4.44
N ALA A 44 -3.74 -6.06 -4.04
CA ALA A 44 -3.69 -4.63 -4.29
C ALA A 44 -3.85 -4.28 -5.79
N LEU A 45 -3.22 -5.04 -6.69
CA LEU A 45 -3.29 -4.84 -8.13
C LEU A 45 -4.61 -5.36 -8.74
N HIS A 46 -5.31 -6.25 -8.04
CA HIS A 46 -6.63 -6.74 -8.44
C HIS A 46 -7.76 -5.80 -8.01
N HIS A 47 -7.65 -5.21 -6.81
CA HIS A 47 -8.65 -4.27 -6.29
C HIS A 47 -8.56 -2.89 -6.94
N THR A 48 -7.33 -2.44 -7.27
CA THR A 48 -7.11 -1.13 -7.87
C THR A 48 -6.36 -1.31 -9.20
N SER A 49 -7.04 -1.07 -10.32
CA SER A 49 -6.42 -1.11 -11.65
C SER A 49 -5.44 0.05 -11.84
N HIS A 50 -4.48 -0.11 -12.77
CA HIS A 50 -3.54 0.96 -13.12
C HIS A 50 -4.28 2.23 -13.56
N GLY A 51 -5.26 2.09 -14.47
CA GLY A 51 -6.04 3.21 -14.97
C GLY A 51 -6.90 3.90 -13.91
N ALA A 52 -7.40 3.16 -12.92
CA ALA A 52 -8.23 3.71 -11.84
C ALA A 52 -7.40 4.28 -10.67
N THR A 53 -6.07 4.07 -10.64
CA THR A 53 -5.24 4.56 -9.54
C THR A 53 -5.20 6.09 -9.50
N ARG A 54 -5.60 6.66 -8.39
CA ARG A 54 -5.65 8.11 -8.10
C ARG A 54 -4.72 8.49 -6.96
N ALA A 55 -4.55 7.60 -5.98
CA ALA A 55 -3.55 7.72 -4.93
C ALA A 55 -2.86 6.38 -4.70
N VAL A 56 -1.63 6.44 -4.17
CA VAL A 56 -0.85 5.27 -3.77
C VAL A 56 -0.43 5.44 -2.33
N ILE A 57 -0.81 4.52 -1.46
CA ILE A 57 -0.30 4.46 -0.09
C ILE A 57 0.73 3.33 -0.03
N LEU A 58 1.98 3.67 0.33
CA LEU A 58 3.05 2.69 0.45
C LEU A 58 3.19 2.19 1.89
N GLY A 59 2.95 0.89 2.07
CA GLY A 59 3.28 0.14 3.28
C GLY A 59 4.67 -0.51 3.19
N GLN A 60 5.10 -1.17 4.26
CA GLN A 60 6.39 -1.89 4.29
C GLN A 60 6.22 -3.35 3.89
N ASP A 61 5.75 -4.16 4.79
CA ASP A 61 5.50 -5.58 4.65
C ASP A 61 4.12 -5.95 5.22
N PRO A 62 3.55 -7.10 4.85
CA PRO A 62 2.24 -7.52 5.34
C PRO A 62 2.25 -7.76 6.86
N TYR A 63 1.07 -7.73 7.47
CA TYR A 63 0.92 -8.23 8.85
C TYR A 63 1.33 -9.70 8.91
N HIS A 64 2.09 -10.06 9.95
CA HIS A 64 2.66 -11.41 10.12
C HIS A 64 1.83 -12.32 11.05
N GLY A 65 0.71 -11.84 11.58
CA GLY A 65 -0.22 -12.62 12.38
C GLY A 65 -1.19 -13.44 11.54
N PRO A 66 -1.67 -14.59 12.06
CA PRO A 66 -2.62 -15.43 11.36
C PRO A 66 -3.90 -14.68 10.96
N GLY A 67 -4.33 -14.82 9.71
CA GLY A 67 -5.59 -14.26 9.20
C GLY A 67 -5.62 -12.75 9.02
N GLN A 68 -4.55 -12.02 9.33
CA GLN A 68 -4.52 -10.55 9.24
C GLN A 68 -4.33 -10.06 7.81
N ALA A 69 -3.21 -10.43 7.19
CA ALA A 69 -2.86 -9.94 5.85
C ALA A 69 -3.73 -10.55 4.75
N HIS A 70 -4.18 -9.70 3.82
CA HIS A 70 -4.95 -10.08 2.64
C HIS A 70 -4.49 -9.32 1.37
N GLY A 71 -3.24 -8.89 1.34
CA GLY A 71 -2.58 -8.30 0.16
C GLY A 71 -2.75 -6.79 -0.01
N LEU A 72 -3.47 -6.11 0.88
CA LEU A 72 -3.62 -4.66 0.92
C LEU A 72 -2.82 -4.08 2.10
N CYS A 73 -1.97 -3.09 1.88
CA CYS A 73 -1.18 -2.51 2.97
C CYS A 73 -2.09 -1.85 4.03
N PHE A 74 -1.69 -1.96 5.30
CA PHE A 74 -2.43 -1.49 6.49
C PHE A 74 -3.80 -2.16 6.73
N SER A 75 -4.38 -2.82 5.74
CA SER A 75 -5.71 -3.43 5.84
C SER A 75 -5.68 -4.80 6.51
N VAL A 76 -6.73 -5.12 7.25
CA VAL A 76 -7.03 -6.47 7.74
C VAL A 76 -8.44 -6.88 7.33
N ARG A 77 -8.70 -8.19 7.30
CA ARG A 77 -10.04 -8.71 6.97
C ARG A 77 -11.09 -8.23 7.98
N ARG A 78 -12.34 -8.14 7.54
CA ARG A 78 -13.47 -7.93 8.45
C ARG A 78 -13.52 -9.08 9.47
N GLY A 79 -13.86 -8.74 10.72
CA GLY A 79 -13.86 -9.70 11.83
C GLY A 79 -12.50 -9.92 12.50
N VAL A 80 -11.41 -9.42 11.91
CA VAL A 80 -10.08 -9.42 12.54
C VAL A 80 -9.91 -8.18 13.40
N ALA A 81 -9.29 -8.35 14.56
CA ALA A 81 -8.99 -7.23 15.46
C ALA A 81 -8.18 -6.14 14.74
N ARG A 82 -8.64 -4.90 14.86
CA ARG A 82 -8.01 -3.74 14.24
C ARG A 82 -6.60 -3.50 14.79
N PRO A 83 -5.54 -3.56 13.94
CA PRO A 83 -4.18 -3.27 14.38
C PRO A 83 -4.02 -1.82 14.85
N PRO A 84 -3.07 -1.55 15.77
CA PRO A 84 -2.85 -0.21 16.32
C PRO A 84 -2.53 0.86 15.26
N SER A 85 -1.81 0.50 14.18
CA SER A 85 -1.54 1.44 13.06
C SER A 85 -2.83 1.85 12.36
N VAL A 86 -3.77 0.91 12.13
CA VAL A 86 -5.08 1.20 11.52
C VAL A 86 -5.94 2.05 12.46
N ALA A 87 -5.86 1.80 13.77
CA ALA A 87 -6.55 2.65 14.74
C ALA A 87 -6.08 4.11 14.68
N ASN A 88 -4.77 4.33 14.53
CA ASN A 88 -4.22 5.68 14.35
C ASN A 88 -4.61 6.29 12.98
N ILE A 89 -4.66 5.49 11.92
CA ILE A 89 -5.13 5.94 10.59
C ILE A 89 -6.59 6.40 10.69
N HIS A 90 -7.47 5.62 11.32
CA HIS A 90 -8.88 5.98 11.48
C HIS A 90 -9.07 7.22 12.38
N ARG A 91 -8.25 7.36 13.43
CA ARG A 91 -8.25 8.55 14.27
C ARG A 91 -7.88 9.79 13.45
N GLU A 92 -6.79 9.73 12.69
CA GLU A 92 -6.34 10.84 11.85
C GLU A 92 -7.36 11.15 10.75
N LEU A 93 -8.02 10.14 10.16
CA LEU A 93 -9.09 10.32 9.19
C LEU A 93 -10.28 11.09 9.79
N HIS A 94 -10.67 10.73 11.02
CA HIS A 94 -11.73 11.44 11.74
C HIS A 94 -11.32 12.89 12.06
N ASP A 95 -10.11 13.08 12.57
CA ASP A 95 -9.61 14.41 12.95
C ASP A 95 -9.40 15.33 11.71
N ASP A 96 -9.09 14.76 10.54
CA ASP A 96 -8.87 15.48 9.27
C ASP A 96 -10.15 15.80 8.51
N LEU A 97 -11.04 14.82 8.35
CA LEU A 97 -12.22 14.91 7.47
C LEU A 97 -13.56 14.71 8.18
N GLY A 98 -13.58 14.42 9.48
CA GLY A 98 -14.82 14.13 10.22
C GLY A 98 -15.44 12.77 9.90
N VAL A 99 -14.76 11.91 9.14
CA VAL A 99 -15.27 10.57 8.80
C VAL A 99 -15.34 9.70 10.06
N PRO A 100 -16.51 9.14 10.41
CA PRO A 100 -16.63 8.29 11.58
C PRO A 100 -15.72 7.05 11.48
N PRO A 101 -14.97 6.71 12.52
CA PRO A 101 -14.12 5.52 12.49
C PRO A 101 -14.97 4.25 12.45
N PRO A 102 -14.74 3.34 11.47
CA PRO A 102 -15.48 2.08 11.39
C PRO A 102 -15.07 1.13 12.53
N ALA A 103 -15.91 0.14 12.80
CA ALA A 103 -15.61 -0.90 13.80
C ALA A 103 -14.54 -1.89 13.34
N HIS A 104 -14.25 -1.96 12.04
CA HIS A 104 -13.29 -2.90 11.41
C HIS A 104 -12.00 -2.20 10.98
N GLY A 105 -11.01 -3.00 10.55
CA GLY A 105 -9.73 -2.52 9.98
C GLY A 105 -9.59 -2.79 8.48
N ASN A 106 -10.69 -3.09 7.78
CA ASN A 106 -10.68 -3.35 6.34
C ASN A 106 -10.69 -2.02 5.56
N LEU A 107 -9.84 -1.91 4.53
CA LEU A 107 -9.66 -0.72 3.70
C LEU A 107 -10.01 -0.97 2.21
N GLU A 108 -10.78 -2.03 1.91
CA GLU A 108 -11.16 -2.36 0.52
C GLU A 108 -11.97 -1.25 -0.14
N ASP A 109 -12.78 -0.49 0.62
CA ASP A 109 -13.53 0.66 0.09
C ASP A 109 -12.59 1.73 -0.50
N TRP A 110 -11.41 1.96 0.13
CA TRP A 110 -10.40 2.85 -0.43
C TRP A 110 -9.80 2.29 -1.72
N ALA A 111 -9.54 0.98 -1.76
CA ALA A 111 -9.03 0.35 -2.98
C ALA A 111 -10.04 0.48 -4.14
N ALA A 112 -11.34 0.29 -3.86
CA ALA A 112 -12.42 0.51 -4.81
C ALA A 112 -12.55 1.99 -5.25
N ALA A 113 -12.21 2.94 -4.36
CA ALA A 113 -12.17 4.38 -4.66
C ALA A 113 -10.90 4.83 -5.41
N GLY A 114 -10.04 3.90 -5.84
CA GLY A 114 -8.83 4.20 -6.62
C GLY A 114 -7.57 4.45 -5.77
N VAL A 115 -7.53 4.01 -4.53
CA VAL A 115 -6.33 4.07 -3.68
C VAL A 115 -5.57 2.75 -3.77
N LEU A 116 -4.43 2.73 -4.45
CA LEU A 116 -3.56 1.56 -4.47
C LEU A 116 -2.87 1.39 -3.11
N LEU A 117 -3.25 0.35 -2.38
CA LEU A 117 -2.73 0.01 -1.05
C LEU A 117 -1.59 -1.01 -1.19
N LEU A 118 -0.38 -0.53 -1.49
CA LEU A 118 0.77 -1.34 -1.88
C LEU A 118 1.82 -1.46 -0.78
N ASN A 119 2.16 -2.70 -0.37
CA ASN A 119 3.37 -2.95 0.41
C ASN A 119 4.61 -2.99 -0.49
N THR A 120 5.76 -2.56 -0.01
CA THR A 120 7.04 -2.66 -0.75
C THR A 120 7.59 -4.09 -0.75
N THR A 121 7.25 -4.90 0.26
CA THR A 121 7.52 -6.34 0.34
C THR A 121 6.18 -7.06 0.40
N LEU A 122 5.88 -7.96 -0.55
CA LEU A 122 4.51 -8.51 -0.68
C LEU A 122 4.25 -9.78 0.13
N THR A 123 5.27 -10.38 0.73
CA THR A 123 5.11 -11.54 1.60
C THR A 123 5.94 -11.42 2.87
N VAL A 124 5.57 -12.16 3.90
CA VAL A 124 6.26 -12.19 5.20
C VAL A 124 6.10 -13.56 5.85
N ARG A 125 7.13 -14.03 6.58
CA ARG A 125 7.03 -15.24 7.42
C ARG A 125 6.12 -14.99 8.62
N GLY A 126 5.32 -15.98 8.98
CA GLY A 126 4.47 -15.91 10.16
C GLY A 126 5.27 -15.61 11.43
N GLY A 127 4.85 -14.58 12.18
CA GLY A 127 5.50 -14.15 13.41
C GLY A 127 6.73 -13.26 13.25
N GLU A 128 7.29 -13.08 12.02
CA GLU A 128 8.60 -12.42 11.81
C GLU A 128 8.49 -11.23 10.85
N ALA A 129 8.22 -10.04 11.36
CA ALA A 129 8.17 -8.81 10.56
C ALA A 129 9.48 -8.59 9.78
N GLY A 130 9.38 -8.19 8.51
CA GLY A 130 10.52 -7.88 7.66
C GLY A 130 11.33 -9.08 7.18
N SER A 131 10.91 -10.32 7.46
CA SER A 131 11.66 -11.55 7.15
C SER A 131 11.95 -11.75 5.64
N HIS A 132 11.12 -11.17 4.77
CA HIS A 132 11.29 -11.27 3.30
C HIS A 132 11.87 -10.02 2.65
N ARG A 133 12.37 -9.05 3.44
CA ARG A 133 13.05 -7.86 2.89
C ARG A 133 14.32 -8.23 2.15
N GLY A 134 14.61 -7.50 1.07
CA GLY A 134 15.79 -7.71 0.25
C GLY A 134 15.80 -9.02 -0.53
N ARG A 135 14.65 -9.70 -0.64
CA ARG A 135 14.52 -10.96 -1.37
C ARG A 135 14.02 -10.81 -2.81
N GLY A 136 13.80 -9.57 -3.24
CA GLY A 136 13.42 -9.27 -4.63
C GLY A 136 12.06 -8.56 -4.77
N TRP A 137 11.20 -8.59 -3.76
CA TRP A 137 9.90 -7.90 -3.81
C TRP A 137 10.05 -6.41 -4.10
N GLU A 138 11.05 -5.75 -3.49
CA GLU A 138 11.28 -4.32 -3.67
C GLU A 138 11.56 -3.96 -5.12
N ARG A 139 12.23 -4.82 -5.89
CA ARG A 139 12.47 -4.60 -7.33
C ARG A 139 11.15 -4.61 -8.11
N PHE A 140 10.27 -5.55 -7.80
CA PHE A 140 8.96 -5.64 -8.43
C PHE A 140 8.07 -4.45 -8.07
N THR A 141 8.00 -4.08 -6.81
CA THR A 141 7.18 -2.95 -6.34
C THR A 141 7.75 -1.60 -6.73
N ASP A 142 9.06 -1.48 -6.85
CA ASP A 142 9.72 -0.30 -7.41
C ASP A 142 9.32 -0.10 -8.89
N ARG A 143 9.22 -1.18 -9.67
CA ARG A 143 8.69 -1.11 -11.04
C ARG A 143 7.23 -0.63 -11.09
N ILE A 144 6.39 -1.01 -10.14
CA ILE A 144 5.02 -0.48 -10.03
C ILE A 144 5.05 1.03 -9.80
N ILE A 145 5.92 1.51 -8.90
CA ILE A 145 6.08 2.96 -8.63
C ILE A 145 6.54 3.69 -9.89
N GLU A 146 7.52 3.16 -10.63
CA GLU A 146 8.02 3.73 -11.89
C GLU A 146 6.91 3.82 -12.95
N VAL A 147 6.15 2.75 -13.14
CA VAL A 147 5.02 2.70 -14.08
C VAL A 147 3.97 3.76 -13.74
N LEU A 148 3.64 3.92 -12.46
CA LEU A 148 2.72 4.96 -12.01
C LEU A 148 3.31 6.37 -12.16
N SER A 149 4.60 6.54 -11.86
CA SER A 149 5.31 7.81 -12.02
C SER A 149 5.45 8.24 -13.50
N ALA A 150 5.38 7.31 -14.43
CA ALA A 150 5.43 7.58 -15.86
C ALA A 150 4.06 7.99 -16.46
N ARG A 151 2.96 7.90 -15.71
CA ARG A 151 1.62 8.24 -16.19
C ARG A 151 1.51 9.73 -16.55
N ALA A 152 0.73 10.02 -17.58
CA ALA A 152 0.37 11.39 -17.95
C ALA A 152 -0.63 11.99 -16.95
N GLU A 153 -1.61 11.20 -16.54
CA GLU A 153 -2.63 11.59 -15.57
C GLU A 153 -2.03 11.72 -14.17
N PRO A 154 -2.22 12.85 -13.49
CA PRO A 154 -1.66 13.07 -12.16
C PRO A 154 -2.31 12.15 -11.12
N LEU A 155 -1.50 11.70 -10.17
CA LEU A 155 -1.92 10.97 -8.98
C LEU A 155 -1.16 11.46 -7.76
N VAL A 156 -1.49 10.97 -6.56
CA VAL A 156 -0.83 11.38 -5.32
C VAL A 156 -0.18 10.18 -4.63
N PHE A 157 1.12 10.27 -4.36
CA PHE A 157 1.84 9.29 -3.55
C PHE A 157 1.82 9.70 -2.08
N VAL A 158 1.39 8.77 -1.23
CA VAL A 158 1.32 8.94 0.22
C VAL A 158 2.42 8.10 0.86
N LEU A 159 3.41 8.77 1.45
CA LEU A 159 4.65 8.18 1.94
C LEU A 159 4.73 8.29 3.46
N TRP A 160 4.21 7.26 4.15
CA TRP A 160 4.19 7.22 5.60
C TRP A 160 5.41 6.49 6.17
N GLY A 161 6.30 7.25 6.83
CA GLY A 161 7.52 6.74 7.44
C GLY A 161 8.73 6.72 6.52
N SER A 162 9.90 6.43 7.08
CA SER A 162 11.19 6.54 6.38
C SER A 162 11.31 5.60 5.17
N SER A 163 10.82 4.35 5.29
CA SER A 163 10.88 3.37 4.19
C SER A 163 10.09 3.83 2.97
N ALA A 164 8.86 4.33 3.18
CA ALA A 164 8.05 4.85 2.08
C ALA A 164 8.67 6.14 1.50
N ARG A 165 9.14 7.05 2.35
CA ARG A 165 9.80 8.29 1.91
C ARG A 165 11.09 8.05 1.11
N ALA A 166 11.80 6.94 1.36
CA ALA A 166 12.97 6.56 0.56
C ALA A 166 12.63 6.30 -0.92
N LYS A 167 11.35 6.09 -1.26
CA LYS A 167 10.88 5.92 -2.65
C LYS A 167 10.60 7.24 -3.39
N ARG A 168 10.61 8.38 -2.68
CA ARG A 168 10.38 9.71 -3.28
C ARG A 168 11.24 10.01 -4.51
N PRO A 169 12.56 9.66 -4.58
CA PRO A 169 13.37 9.92 -5.76
C PRO A 169 12.90 9.24 -7.05
N MET A 170 12.05 8.22 -6.96
CA MET A 170 11.47 7.50 -8.11
C MET A 170 10.21 8.19 -8.67
N ILE A 171 9.71 9.23 -7.99
CA ILE A 171 8.45 9.88 -8.31
C ILE A 171 8.72 11.19 -9.05
N ASP A 172 8.11 11.37 -10.21
CA ASP A 172 8.07 12.65 -10.92
C ASP A 172 7.17 13.65 -10.17
N THR A 173 7.78 14.38 -9.23
CA THR A 173 7.06 15.34 -8.40
C THR A 173 6.59 16.60 -9.15
N GLY A 174 7.06 16.81 -10.37
CA GLY A 174 6.54 17.87 -11.27
C GLY A 174 5.14 17.52 -11.78
N ARG A 175 4.82 16.25 -11.88
CA ARG A 175 3.54 15.74 -12.40
C ARG A 175 2.63 15.24 -11.30
N HIS A 176 3.17 14.52 -10.33
CA HIS A 176 2.41 13.85 -9.27
C HIS A 176 2.51 14.57 -7.93
N GLY A 177 1.43 14.48 -7.13
CA GLY A 177 1.44 14.95 -5.77
C GLY A 177 2.20 14.01 -4.83
N VAL A 178 2.81 14.55 -3.78
CA VAL A 178 3.44 13.75 -2.72
C VAL A 178 3.00 14.26 -1.36
N VAL A 179 2.47 13.38 -0.52
CA VAL A 179 2.12 13.64 0.88
C VAL A 179 3.00 12.78 1.78
N GLU A 180 3.77 13.41 2.64
CA GLU A 180 4.70 12.73 3.54
C GLU A 180 4.33 12.96 5.01
N SER A 181 4.50 11.94 5.84
CA SER A 181 4.41 12.06 7.29
C SER A 181 5.23 10.97 7.99
N ALA A 182 5.20 10.97 9.33
CA ALA A 182 5.68 9.83 10.11
C ALA A 182 4.81 8.59 9.84
N HIS A 183 5.27 7.41 10.23
CA HIS A 183 4.50 6.16 10.10
C HIS A 183 3.36 6.12 11.15
N PRO A 184 2.17 5.57 10.82
CA PRO A 184 1.02 5.50 11.73
C PRO A 184 1.17 4.52 12.89
N SER A 185 2.29 3.80 13.02
CA SER A 185 2.51 2.89 14.14
C SER A 185 2.52 3.64 15.47
N PRO A 186 2.14 3.00 16.60
CA PRO A 186 2.19 3.62 17.93
C PRO A 186 3.55 4.20 18.29
N LEU A 187 4.63 3.64 17.76
CA LEU A 187 6.01 4.08 18.02
C LEU A 187 6.33 5.45 17.39
N SER A 188 5.57 5.88 16.38
CA SER A 188 5.88 7.08 15.58
C SER A 188 4.69 7.97 15.27
N ALA A 189 3.44 7.53 15.50
CA ALA A 189 2.26 8.31 15.15
C ALA A 189 2.25 9.72 15.78
N HIS A 190 2.67 9.84 17.04
CA HIS A 190 2.78 11.12 17.74
C HIS A 190 3.96 12.02 17.29
N ARG A 191 4.82 11.50 16.38
CA ARG A 191 5.99 12.22 15.86
C ARG A 191 5.72 12.84 14.48
N GLY A 192 4.44 13.13 14.16
CA GLY A 192 4.05 13.83 12.95
C GLY A 192 3.21 13.01 11.96
N PHE A 193 2.55 11.91 12.40
CA PHE A 193 1.45 11.32 11.66
C PHE A 193 0.12 11.92 12.12
N LEU A 194 -0.17 11.89 13.43
CA LEU A 194 -1.36 12.53 13.99
C LEU A 194 -1.25 14.05 13.83
N GLY A 195 -2.28 14.65 13.25
CA GLY A 195 -2.32 16.08 12.88
C GLY A 195 -1.66 16.40 11.54
N SER A 196 -1.16 15.40 10.79
CA SER A 196 -0.56 15.64 9.47
C SER A 196 -1.58 15.92 8.37
N ARG A 197 -2.86 15.59 8.60
CA ARG A 197 -3.98 15.79 7.66
C ARG A 197 -3.69 15.25 6.26
N PRO A 198 -3.35 13.96 6.13
CA PRO A 198 -2.93 13.42 4.85
C PRO A 198 -4.08 13.30 3.86
N PHE A 199 -5.31 13.03 4.31
CA PHE A 199 -6.46 12.77 3.46
C PHE A 199 -6.96 14.03 2.76
N SER A 200 -7.13 15.12 3.51
CA SER A 200 -7.48 16.44 2.94
C SER A 200 -6.39 16.96 2.02
N LYS A 201 -5.10 16.73 2.34
CA LYS A 201 -3.98 17.09 1.47
C LYS A 201 -3.98 16.31 0.15
N VAL A 202 -4.28 15.00 0.19
CA VAL A 202 -4.43 14.19 -1.04
C VAL A 202 -5.54 14.77 -1.90
N ASN A 203 -6.70 15.06 -1.33
CA ASN A 203 -7.84 15.61 -2.07
C ASN A 203 -7.55 17.01 -2.63
N ALA A 204 -6.87 17.87 -1.89
CA ALA A 204 -6.42 19.18 -2.38
C ALA A 204 -5.46 19.03 -3.57
N LEU A 205 -4.45 18.15 -3.46
CA LEU A 205 -3.49 17.91 -4.54
C LEU A 205 -4.13 17.30 -5.81
N LEU A 206 -5.17 16.48 -5.66
CA LEU A 206 -5.95 15.98 -6.79
C LEU A 206 -6.76 17.11 -7.44
N ALA A 207 -7.48 17.90 -6.64
CA ALA A 207 -8.28 19.03 -7.12
C ALA A 207 -7.42 20.09 -7.84
N ASP A 208 -6.26 20.43 -7.31
CA ASP A 208 -5.30 21.35 -7.93
C ASP A 208 -4.83 20.88 -9.33
N ARG A 209 -4.98 19.60 -9.62
CA ARG A 209 -4.62 18.95 -10.89
C ARG A 209 -5.83 18.58 -11.75
N GLY A 210 -7.03 19.04 -11.38
CA GLY A 210 -8.25 18.82 -12.11
C GLY A 210 -8.84 17.40 -11.96
N ALA A 211 -8.42 16.65 -10.94
CA ALA A 211 -8.97 15.33 -10.62
C ALA A 211 -9.98 15.43 -9.45
N ASP A 212 -10.99 14.54 -9.48
CA ASP A 212 -12.00 14.50 -8.42
C ASP A 212 -11.40 14.06 -7.07
N PRO A 213 -11.93 14.51 -5.93
CA PRO A 213 -11.49 14.06 -4.62
C PRO A 213 -11.84 12.58 -4.38
N ILE A 214 -11.02 11.90 -3.56
CA ILE A 214 -11.29 10.54 -3.10
C ILE A 214 -12.32 10.59 -1.97
N ASP A 215 -13.30 9.71 -2.02
CA ASP A 215 -14.16 9.41 -0.88
C ASP A 215 -13.41 8.45 0.07
N TRP A 216 -13.07 8.95 1.25
CA TRP A 216 -12.35 8.20 2.27
C TRP A 216 -13.27 7.47 3.26
N THR A 217 -14.59 7.48 3.03
CA THR A 217 -15.56 6.77 3.87
C THR A 217 -15.28 5.26 3.85
N LEU A 218 -15.48 4.62 5.00
CA LEU A 218 -15.37 3.17 5.18
C LEU A 218 -16.71 2.65 5.72
N THR A 219 -17.30 1.66 5.03
CA THR A 219 -18.65 1.12 5.31
C THR A 219 -18.61 -0.30 5.88
#